data_985f54a85c08aee70016f4254b4038d6
#
_entry.id   985f54a85c08aee70016f4254b4038d6
#
_cell.length_a   1.000
_cell.length_b   1.000
_cell.length_c   1.000
_cell.angle_alpha   90.00
_cell.angle_beta   90.00
_cell.angle_gamma   90.00
#
_symmetry.space_group_name_H-M   'P 1'
#
loop_
_entity.id
_entity.type
_entity.pdbx_description
1 polymer ?
#
loop_
_entity_poly.entity_id
_entity_poly.type
_entity_poly.pdbx_seq_one_letter_code
_entity_poly.pdbx_strand_id
1 'polypeptide(L)'
;MSKRDYYDVLGVSKGADSKEIKKAYRKLAIQYHPDKNPDNAEAEAKFKEAAEAYEVLSNNEKKQRYDQFGHAGMGNSGGGGFGGGMNMDDIFSQFGDIFGGGGGGFGGFGGGQRGRRVIKGSNLRIKLTLNLKEISEGVDKKIKVSRLVNAEGVTYDTCRTCNGSGQVTRISNTILGQMQTSASCQACSGAGKSIKNRPSGTDANGMIKEQETVKITIPAGVEDDMQLKVSGKGNAAPFEGINGDLLVLISVEEDEQLIRDGKNLHYDHYISFNDAVLGAETEIPTINGKVKIKLESGIQSGKI
;
A
#
# COMPACT_ATOMS: atom_id res chain seq x y z
N MET A 1 2.07 -10.11 43.90
CA MET A 1 1.30 -11.10 43.13
C MET A 1 2.24 -11.75 42.14
N SER A 2 2.29 -13.08 42.06
CA SER A 2 3.09 -13.78 41.06
C SER A 2 2.48 -13.55 39.68
N LYS A 3 3.29 -13.14 38.68
CA LYS A 3 2.84 -13.02 37.31
C LYS A 3 2.36 -14.39 36.80
N ARG A 4 1.28 -14.42 36.01
CA ARG A 4 0.74 -15.63 35.37
C ARG A 4 1.73 -16.15 34.33
N ASP A 5 1.75 -17.47 34.10
CA ASP A 5 2.58 -18.07 33.04
C ASP A 5 2.12 -17.53 31.68
N TYR A 6 3.05 -17.15 30.81
CA TYR A 6 2.75 -16.57 29.51
C TYR A 6 2.02 -17.56 28.57
N TYR A 7 2.25 -18.85 28.71
CA TYR A 7 1.50 -19.87 27.99
C TYR A 7 0.04 -19.94 28.44
N ASP A 8 -0.19 -19.82 29.76
CA ASP A 8 -1.53 -19.75 30.33
C ASP A 8 -2.26 -18.47 29.95
N VAL A 9 -1.55 -17.33 29.88
CA VAL A 9 -2.12 -16.05 29.44
C VAL A 9 -2.63 -16.13 28.00
N LEU A 10 -1.87 -16.76 27.10
CA LEU A 10 -2.29 -16.95 25.71
C LEU A 10 -3.21 -18.15 25.50
N GLY A 11 -3.35 -19.03 26.50
CA GLY A 11 -4.15 -20.26 26.42
C GLY A 11 -3.57 -21.29 25.43
N VAL A 12 -2.24 -21.41 25.38
CA VAL A 12 -1.51 -22.37 24.54
C VAL A 12 -0.62 -23.27 25.35
N SER A 13 -0.24 -24.44 24.81
CA SER A 13 0.67 -25.37 25.47
C SER A 13 2.14 -24.88 25.40
N LYS A 14 2.98 -25.33 26.34
CA LYS A 14 4.44 -25.00 26.36
C LYS A 14 5.20 -25.44 25.11
N GLY A 15 4.63 -26.36 24.31
CA GLY A 15 5.17 -26.82 23.03
C GLY A 15 4.62 -26.11 21.80
N ALA A 16 3.75 -25.12 21.98
CA ALA A 16 3.07 -24.44 20.87
C ALA A 16 4.05 -23.82 19.86
N ASP A 17 3.72 -23.95 18.58
CA ASP A 17 4.51 -23.36 17.52
C ASP A 17 4.24 -21.85 17.35
N SER A 18 5.09 -21.14 16.60
CA SER A 18 4.95 -19.70 16.37
C SER A 18 3.63 -19.32 15.72
N LYS A 19 3.01 -20.21 14.93
CA LYS A 19 1.73 -19.95 14.27
C LYS A 19 0.58 -20.05 15.25
N GLU A 20 0.63 -21.02 16.17
CA GLU A 20 -0.36 -21.19 17.24
C GLU A 20 -0.31 -20.03 18.21
N ILE A 21 0.88 -19.64 18.67
CA ILE A 21 1.11 -18.48 19.54
C ILE A 21 0.53 -17.20 18.89
N LYS A 22 0.84 -16.97 17.61
CA LYS A 22 0.33 -15.81 16.88
C LYS A 22 -1.19 -15.82 16.72
N LYS A 23 -1.79 -16.99 16.47
CA LYS A 23 -3.24 -17.16 16.35
C LYS A 23 -3.95 -16.90 17.67
N ALA A 24 -3.42 -17.43 18.78
CA ALA A 24 -3.95 -17.23 20.11
C ALA A 24 -3.90 -15.75 20.52
N TYR A 25 -2.75 -15.11 20.32
CA TYR A 25 -2.61 -13.67 20.57
C TYR A 25 -3.62 -12.84 19.77
N ARG A 26 -3.76 -13.07 18.46
CA ARG A 26 -4.72 -12.33 17.63
C ARG A 26 -6.16 -12.46 18.14
N LYS A 27 -6.55 -13.64 18.59
CA LYS A 27 -7.88 -13.87 19.15
C LYS A 27 -8.12 -13.03 20.39
N LEU A 28 -7.16 -13.04 21.34
CA LEU A 28 -7.24 -12.26 22.57
C LEU A 28 -7.18 -10.74 22.30
N ALA A 29 -6.34 -10.32 21.39
CA ALA A 29 -6.19 -8.93 21.03
C ALA A 29 -7.45 -8.35 20.39
N ILE A 30 -8.17 -9.11 19.55
CA ILE A 30 -9.47 -8.70 19.00
C ILE A 30 -10.55 -8.69 20.07
N GLN A 31 -10.51 -9.64 21.03
CA GLN A 31 -11.48 -9.76 22.09
C GLN A 31 -11.37 -8.62 23.12
N TYR A 32 -10.14 -8.23 23.48
CA TYR A 32 -9.85 -7.22 24.49
C TYR A 32 -9.37 -5.89 23.90
N HIS A 33 -9.66 -5.65 22.59
CA HIS A 33 -9.30 -4.40 21.94
C HIS A 33 -9.97 -3.20 22.62
N PRO A 34 -9.25 -2.08 22.85
CA PRO A 34 -9.83 -0.90 23.49
C PRO A 34 -11.03 -0.32 22.74
N ASP A 35 -11.03 -0.33 21.40
CA ASP A 35 -12.16 0.15 20.60
C ASP A 35 -13.44 -0.70 20.82
N LYS A 36 -13.30 -1.98 21.21
CA LYS A 36 -14.43 -2.85 21.50
C LYS A 36 -14.83 -2.85 22.98
N ASN A 37 -13.91 -2.42 23.84
CA ASN A 37 -14.09 -2.40 25.29
C ASN A 37 -13.66 -1.03 25.84
N PRO A 38 -14.31 0.08 25.43
CA PRO A 38 -13.96 1.41 25.93
C PRO A 38 -14.17 1.43 27.45
N ASP A 39 -13.25 2.08 28.16
CA ASP A 39 -13.28 2.29 29.62
C ASP A 39 -13.32 1.01 30.48
N ASN A 40 -12.93 -0.13 29.93
CA ASN A 40 -12.86 -1.40 30.68
C ASN A 40 -11.42 -1.72 31.11
N ALA A 41 -11.08 -1.37 32.35
CA ALA A 41 -9.77 -1.59 32.93
C ALA A 41 -9.34 -3.08 32.99
N GLU A 42 -10.29 -4.01 33.11
CA GLU A 42 -9.99 -5.45 33.08
C GLU A 42 -9.60 -5.93 31.68
N ALA A 43 -10.30 -5.43 30.64
CA ALA A 43 -9.98 -5.73 29.26
C ALA A 43 -8.61 -5.15 28.88
N GLU A 44 -8.31 -3.95 29.34
CA GLU A 44 -7.01 -3.31 29.14
C GLU A 44 -5.87 -4.11 29.82
N ALA A 45 -6.07 -4.56 31.04
CA ALA A 45 -5.08 -5.38 31.76
C ALA A 45 -4.82 -6.71 31.03
N LYS A 46 -5.88 -7.40 30.57
CA LYS A 46 -5.76 -8.65 29.80
C LYS A 46 -5.12 -8.43 28.43
N PHE A 47 -5.36 -7.31 27.79
CA PHE A 47 -4.71 -6.95 26.54
C PHE A 47 -3.20 -6.74 26.73
N LYS A 48 -2.80 -6.01 27.80
CA LYS A 48 -1.39 -5.79 28.16
C LYS A 48 -0.67 -7.10 28.51
N GLU A 49 -1.30 -7.97 29.30
CA GLU A 49 -0.76 -9.29 29.63
C GLU A 49 -0.56 -10.16 28.37
N ALA A 50 -1.54 -10.17 27.47
CA ALA A 50 -1.45 -10.92 26.22
C ALA A 50 -0.35 -10.37 25.29
N ALA A 51 -0.16 -9.06 25.22
CA ALA A 51 0.90 -8.43 24.43
C ALA A 51 2.30 -8.77 25.01
N GLU A 52 2.48 -8.70 26.32
CA GLU A 52 3.72 -9.10 27.02
C GLU A 52 4.05 -10.57 26.77
N ALA A 53 3.06 -11.45 26.90
CA ALA A 53 3.21 -12.88 26.65
C ALA A 53 3.62 -13.17 25.19
N TYR A 54 2.99 -12.50 24.24
CA TYR A 54 3.31 -12.66 22.82
C TYR A 54 4.72 -12.14 22.48
N GLU A 55 5.15 -11.01 23.03
CA GLU A 55 6.49 -10.47 22.83
C GLU A 55 7.58 -11.48 23.23
N VAL A 56 7.39 -12.15 24.36
CA VAL A 56 8.34 -13.13 24.86
C VAL A 56 8.28 -14.43 24.04
N LEU A 57 7.10 -14.97 23.82
CA LEU A 57 6.92 -16.29 23.19
C LEU A 57 7.08 -16.28 21.67
N SER A 58 6.97 -15.15 21.01
CA SER A 58 7.17 -15.04 19.56
C SER A 58 8.64 -14.98 19.14
N ASN A 59 9.53 -14.62 20.03
CA ASN A 59 10.97 -14.58 19.79
C ASN A 59 11.65 -15.84 20.34
N ASN A 60 12.30 -16.61 19.48
CA ASN A 60 12.93 -17.89 19.88
C ASN A 60 13.95 -17.75 21.03
N GLU A 61 14.75 -16.68 21.05
CA GLU A 61 15.74 -16.47 22.11
C GLU A 61 15.07 -16.11 23.45
N LYS A 62 14.06 -15.23 23.41
CA LYS A 62 13.29 -14.86 24.61
C LYS A 62 12.48 -16.04 25.12
N LYS A 63 11.87 -16.83 24.21
CA LYS A 63 11.13 -18.04 24.55
C LYS A 63 12.01 -19.05 25.26
N GLN A 64 13.19 -19.37 24.72
CA GLN A 64 14.14 -20.31 25.34
C GLN A 64 14.59 -19.83 26.71
N ARG A 65 14.86 -18.53 26.87
CA ARG A 65 15.23 -17.96 28.15
C ARG A 65 14.07 -17.99 29.13
N TYR A 66 12.87 -17.76 28.69
CA TYR A 66 11.67 -17.87 29.52
C TYR A 66 11.39 -19.32 29.92
N ASP A 67 11.57 -20.28 29.02
CA ASP A 67 11.39 -21.71 29.27
C ASP A 67 12.38 -22.24 30.31
N GLN A 68 13.62 -21.68 30.37
CA GLN A 68 14.66 -22.08 31.32
C GLN A 68 14.55 -21.39 32.71
N PHE A 69 14.22 -20.10 32.72
CA PHE A 69 14.31 -19.27 33.91
C PHE A 69 12.98 -18.64 34.34
N GLY A 70 11.90 -18.89 33.61
CA GLY A 70 10.59 -18.28 33.88
C GLY A 70 10.64 -16.74 33.80
N HIS A 71 9.75 -16.10 34.55
CA HIS A 71 9.73 -14.64 34.68
C HIS A 71 11.03 -14.05 35.28
N ALA A 72 11.76 -14.79 36.09
CA ALA A 72 13.02 -14.32 36.65
C ALA A 72 14.12 -14.10 35.61
N GLY A 73 14.10 -14.90 34.52
CA GLY A 73 15.04 -14.76 33.41
C GLY A 73 14.80 -13.54 32.53
N MET A 74 13.65 -12.89 32.66
CA MET A 74 13.26 -11.70 31.89
C MET A 74 13.54 -10.39 32.63
N GLY A 75 13.87 -10.45 33.95
CA GLY A 75 13.95 -9.27 34.84
C GLY A 75 15.28 -8.51 34.88
N ASN A 76 16.38 -9.00 34.24
CA ASN A 76 17.71 -8.40 34.42
C ASN A 76 18.55 -8.23 33.17
N SER A 77 17.97 -8.16 31.98
CA SER A 77 18.74 -7.94 30.75
C SER A 77 18.42 -6.56 30.16
N GLY A 78 19.32 -5.62 30.40
CA GLY A 78 19.36 -4.23 30.02
C GLY A 78 18.47 -3.73 28.88
N GLY A 79 17.62 -2.76 29.19
CA GLY A 79 17.07 -1.80 28.23
C GLY A 79 15.89 -2.29 27.40
N GLY A 80 14.68 -2.23 27.95
CA GLY A 80 13.45 -2.39 27.18
C GLY A 80 12.39 -3.29 27.82
N GLY A 81 12.37 -3.43 29.15
CA GLY A 81 11.33 -4.21 29.84
C GLY A 81 10.08 -3.37 30.09
N PHE A 82 8.93 -3.96 29.89
CA PHE A 82 7.57 -3.46 30.16
C PHE A 82 7.29 -3.09 31.63
N GLY A 83 8.31 -2.66 32.36
CA GLY A 83 8.24 -2.39 33.80
C GLY A 83 8.04 -0.94 34.23
N GLY A 84 7.73 -0.04 33.32
CA GLY A 84 7.54 1.37 33.64
C GLY A 84 6.75 2.11 32.59
N GLY A 85 5.42 2.23 32.77
CA GLY A 85 4.65 3.32 32.24
C GLY A 85 4.54 3.48 30.70
N MET A 86 4.64 2.41 29.92
CA MET A 86 4.34 2.49 28.48
C MET A 86 2.85 2.78 28.29
N ASN A 87 2.57 3.89 27.60
CA ASN A 87 1.23 4.27 27.21
C ASN A 87 0.71 3.29 26.15
N MET A 88 -0.62 3.17 26.07
CA MET A 88 -1.31 2.32 25.08
C MET A 88 -0.87 2.61 23.64
N ASP A 89 -0.59 3.87 23.32
CA ASP A 89 -0.11 4.33 22.01
C ASP A 89 1.26 3.75 21.63
N ASP A 90 2.15 3.54 22.60
CA ASP A 90 3.46 2.92 22.36
C ASP A 90 3.32 1.43 22.02
N ILE A 91 2.38 0.75 22.68
CA ILE A 91 2.04 -0.66 22.37
C ILE A 91 1.41 -0.75 21.00
N PHE A 92 0.50 0.18 20.66
CA PHE A 92 -0.16 0.24 19.37
C PHE A 92 0.81 0.54 18.22
N SER A 93 1.75 1.46 18.42
CA SER A 93 2.74 1.79 17.38
C SER A 93 3.71 0.64 17.11
N GLN A 94 4.06 -0.13 18.14
CA GLN A 94 4.98 -1.27 18.01
C GLN A 94 4.31 -2.51 17.40
N PHE A 95 2.99 -2.67 17.58
CA PHE A 95 2.21 -3.80 17.08
C PHE A 95 1.26 -3.44 15.94
N GLY A 96 1.21 -2.17 15.52
CA GLY A 96 0.36 -1.69 14.42
C GLY A 96 0.52 -2.47 13.11
N ASP A 97 1.72 -2.93 12.81
CA ASP A 97 2.02 -3.76 11.63
C ASP A 97 1.40 -5.17 11.69
N ILE A 98 1.00 -5.64 12.86
CA ILE A 98 0.36 -6.96 13.05
C ILE A 98 -1.16 -6.87 12.85
N PHE A 99 -1.75 -5.68 13.12
CA PHE A 99 -3.18 -5.40 13.02
C PHE A 99 -3.60 -4.73 11.72
N GLY A 100 -2.69 -3.93 11.11
CA GLY A 100 -2.92 -3.31 9.81
C GLY A 100 -2.83 -4.35 8.70
N GLY A 101 -3.99 -4.82 8.28
CA GLY A 101 -4.20 -5.94 7.38
C GLY A 101 -3.32 -5.97 6.14
N GLY A 102 -2.71 -7.10 5.91
CA GLY A 102 -2.21 -7.47 4.59
C GLY A 102 -0.70 -7.64 4.47
N GLY A 103 -0.25 -8.85 4.69
CA GLY A 103 0.83 -9.47 3.93
C GLY A 103 2.20 -8.82 3.89
N GLY A 104 3.11 -9.31 4.68
CA GLY A 104 4.53 -9.22 4.32
C GLY A 104 5.44 -8.56 5.35
N GLY A 105 6.19 -9.37 6.08
CA GLY A 105 7.50 -8.97 6.51
C GLY A 105 7.72 -8.62 7.97
N PHE A 106 7.45 -9.53 8.87
CA PHE A 106 8.14 -9.55 10.16
C PHE A 106 9.56 -10.09 9.95
N GLY A 107 10.45 -9.21 9.54
CA GLY A 107 11.86 -9.52 9.36
C GLY A 107 12.69 -8.25 9.43
N GLY A 108 12.97 -7.71 10.63
CA GLY A 108 13.76 -6.51 10.67
C GLY A 108 14.19 -6.00 12.05
N PHE A 109 14.26 -6.84 13.06
CA PHE A 109 14.96 -6.50 14.30
C PHE A 109 16.21 -7.38 14.50
N GLY A 110 16.95 -7.53 13.43
CA GLY A 110 18.33 -7.96 13.46
C GLY A 110 19.15 -6.83 12.85
N GLY A 111 20.25 -6.41 13.46
CA GLY A 111 21.20 -5.45 12.94
C GLY A 111 21.76 -5.87 11.59
N GLY A 112 20.90 -5.93 10.58
CA GLY A 112 21.20 -6.16 9.20
C GLY A 112 21.76 -4.87 8.64
N GLN A 113 22.97 -4.95 8.15
CA GLN A 113 23.64 -4.09 7.21
C GLN A 113 22.58 -3.30 6.43
N ARG A 114 22.42 -2.00 6.75
CA ARG A 114 21.49 -1.10 6.06
C ARG A 114 21.76 -1.21 4.57
N GLY A 115 20.96 -2.02 3.89
CA GLY A 115 21.07 -2.24 2.46
C GLY A 115 21.13 -0.89 1.76
N ARG A 116 21.92 -0.80 0.69
CA ARG A 116 21.99 0.38 -0.17
C ARG A 116 20.56 0.85 -0.44
N ARG A 117 20.27 2.11 -0.16
CA ARG A 117 18.97 2.72 -0.45
C ARG A 117 18.73 2.65 -1.95
N VAL A 118 17.83 1.78 -2.39
CA VAL A 118 17.50 1.67 -3.81
C VAL A 118 16.72 2.92 -4.21
N ILE A 119 17.26 3.65 -5.18
CA ILE A 119 16.60 4.84 -5.72
C ILE A 119 15.43 4.36 -6.59
N LYS A 120 14.25 4.94 -6.37
CA LYS A 120 13.07 4.68 -7.18
C LYS A 120 12.83 5.84 -8.16
N GLY A 121 12.50 5.50 -9.40
CA GLY A 121 12.07 6.45 -10.42
C GLY A 121 10.73 7.08 -10.07
N SER A 122 10.44 8.25 -10.63
CA SER A 122 9.17 8.93 -10.44
C SER A 122 8.03 8.22 -11.17
N ASN A 123 6.85 8.26 -10.58
CA ASN A 123 5.66 7.73 -11.22
C ASN A 123 5.20 8.66 -12.35
N LEU A 124 4.69 8.08 -13.42
CA LEU A 124 4.00 8.80 -14.49
C LEU A 124 2.49 8.73 -14.26
N ARG A 125 1.80 9.82 -14.58
CA ARG A 125 0.34 9.88 -14.54
C ARG A 125 -0.19 10.21 -15.91
N ILE A 126 -1.18 9.47 -16.37
CA ILE A 126 -1.89 9.70 -17.62
C ILE A 126 -3.39 9.63 -17.35
N LYS A 127 -4.16 10.40 -18.11
CA LYS A 127 -5.61 10.34 -18.13
C LYS A 127 -6.04 9.54 -19.35
N LEU A 128 -6.95 8.58 -19.16
CA LEU A 128 -7.50 7.76 -20.24
C LEU A 128 -9.01 7.85 -20.21
N THR A 129 -9.57 8.34 -21.29
CA THR A 129 -11.02 8.46 -21.47
C THR A 129 -11.58 7.17 -22.04
N LEU A 130 -12.68 6.69 -21.47
CA LEU A 130 -13.40 5.49 -21.84
C LEU A 130 -14.87 5.80 -22.07
N ASN A 131 -15.46 5.19 -23.11
CA ASN A 131 -16.89 5.24 -23.34
C ASN A 131 -17.63 4.14 -22.56
N LEU A 132 -18.96 4.25 -22.43
CA LEU A 132 -19.80 3.32 -21.65
C LEU A 132 -19.67 1.86 -22.12
N LYS A 133 -19.51 1.65 -23.43
CA LYS A 133 -19.33 0.31 -24.00
C LYS A 133 -18.01 -0.33 -23.54
N GLU A 134 -16.91 0.41 -23.65
CA GLU A 134 -15.59 -0.05 -23.20
C GLU A 134 -15.57 -0.37 -21.72
N ILE A 135 -16.33 0.41 -20.92
CA ILE A 135 -16.45 0.19 -19.48
C ILE A 135 -17.26 -1.07 -19.20
N SER A 136 -18.32 -1.34 -19.96
CA SER A 136 -19.19 -2.51 -19.71
C SER A 136 -18.51 -3.83 -20.04
N GLU A 137 -17.72 -3.87 -21.09
CA GLU A 137 -17.06 -5.09 -21.60
C GLU A 137 -15.63 -5.27 -21.05
N GLY A 138 -14.99 -4.14 -20.64
CA GLY A 138 -13.57 -4.07 -20.41
C GLY A 138 -12.80 -4.00 -21.72
N VAL A 139 -11.60 -3.45 -21.69
CA VAL A 139 -10.83 -3.23 -22.93
C VAL A 139 -9.33 -3.30 -22.70
N ASP A 140 -8.63 -3.83 -23.69
CA ASP A 140 -7.17 -3.75 -23.79
C ASP A 140 -6.77 -2.55 -24.67
N LYS A 141 -6.21 -1.51 -24.07
CA LYS A 141 -5.73 -0.34 -24.82
C LYS A 141 -4.20 -0.30 -24.87
N LYS A 142 -3.68 0.07 -26.05
CA LYS A 142 -2.26 0.35 -26.24
C LYS A 142 -2.07 1.86 -26.25
N ILE A 143 -1.30 2.37 -25.31
CA ILE A 143 -1.00 3.79 -25.20
C ILE A 143 0.47 4.06 -25.35
N LYS A 144 0.79 5.15 -26.05
CA LYS A 144 2.16 5.65 -26.18
C LYS A 144 2.45 6.56 -25.00
N VAL A 145 3.45 6.18 -24.20
CA VAL A 145 3.87 6.93 -23.01
C VAL A 145 5.29 7.42 -23.22
N SER A 146 5.51 8.70 -23.01
CA SER A 146 6.85 9.29 -23.01
C SER A 146 7.43 9.19 -21.61
N ARG A 147 8.48 8.41 -21.44
CA ARG A 147 9.15 8.20 -20.16
C ARG A 147 10.65 8.45 -20.22
N LEU A 148 11.24 8.73 -19.07
CA LEU A 148 12.69 8.77 -18.92
C LEU A 148 13.22 7.34 -18.81
N VAL A 149 14.21 7.00 -19.62
CA VAL A 149 14.95 5.73 -19.58
C VAL A 149 16.43 6.02 -19.39
N ASN A 150 17.16 5.09 -18.80
CA ASN A 150 18.61 5.19 -18.72
C ASN A 150 19.20 5.08 -20.12
N ALA A 151 20.02 6.06 -20.52
CA ALA A 151 20.67 6.05 -21.83
C ALA A 151 21.72 4.93 -21.90
N GLU A 152 21.81 4.30 -23.06
CA GLU A 152 22.88 3.34 -23.33
C GLU A 152 24.25 4.03 -23.32
N GLY A 153 25.27 3.37 -22.77
CA GLY A 153 26.64 3.89 -22.70
C GLY A 153 26.93 4.83 -21.52
N VAL A 154 25.99 5.02 -20.61
CA VAL A 154 26.27 5.70 -19.33
C VAL A 154 27.13 4.79 -18.46
N THR A 155 28.25 5.31 -17.98
CA THR A 155 29.12 4.58 -17.05
C THR A 155 29.12 5.25 -15.69
N TYR A 156 29.24 4.44 -14.65
CA TYR A 156 29.21 4.89 -13.27
C TYR A 156 30.49 4.56 -12.54
N ASP A 157 30.94 5.48 -11.70
CA ASP A 157 32.06 5.29 -10.76
C ASP A 157 31.53 5.33 -9.31
N THR A 158 32.32 4.81 -8.39
CA THR A 158 32.01 4.93 -6.96
C THR A 158 32.05 6.40 -6.54
N CYS A 159 31.03 6.86 -5.83
CA CYS A 159 31.01 8.25 -5.34
C CYS A 159 32.18 8.51 -4.38
N ARG A 160 33.05 9.46 -4.72
CA ARG A 160 34.23 9.80 -3.92
C ARG A 160 33.89 10.42 -2.56
N THR A 161 32.75 11.07 -2.41
CA THR A 161 32.35 11.74 -1.17
C THR A 161 31.91 10.75 -0.10
N CYS A 162 31.24 9.66 -0.47
CA CYS A 162 30.74 8.66 0.47
C CYS A 162 31.40 7.27 0.29
N ASN A 163 32.40 7.16 -0.60
CA ASN A 163 33.07 5.90 -0.91
C ASN A 163 32.13 4.74 -1.18
N GLY A 164 31.01 5.02 -1.88
CA GLY A 164 30.00 4.02 -2.25
C GLY A 164 28.96 3.72 -1.18
N SER A 165 29.06 4.27 0.02
CA SER A 165 28.09 4.00 1.10
C SER A 165 26.73 4.66 0.88
N GLY A 166 26.66 5.71 0.06
CA GLY A 166 25.44 6.52 -0.13
C GLY A 166 25.12 7.45 1.05
N GLN A 167 25.86 7.38 2.13
CA GLN A 167 25.63 8.16 3.34
C GLN A 167 26.93 8.85 3.78
N VAL A 168 26.80 9.99 4.42
CA VAL A 168 27.90 10.71 5.06
C VAL A 168 27.54 10.93 6.52
N THR A 169 28.51 10.69 7.38
CA THR A 169 28.36 10.93 8.80
C THR A 169 28.67 12.39 9.10
N ARG A 170 27.76 13.07 9.76
CA ARG A 170 27.97 14.42 10.27
C ARG A 170 28.05 14.38 11.79
N ILE A 171 29.06 14.99 12.34
CA ILE A 171 29.20 15.18 13.78
C ILE A 171 28.73 16.59 14.08
N SER A 172 27.70 16.72 14.90
CA SER A 172 27.21 18.00 15.39
C SER A 172 27.47 18.08 16.90
N ASN A 173 28.08 19.19 17.33
CA ASN A 173 28.23 19.48 18.74
C ASN A 173 26.93 20.08 19.26
N THR A 174 26.32 19.40 20.22
CA THR A 174 25.11 19.86 20.92
C THR A 174 25.44 20.13 22.39
N ILE A 175 24.53 20.81 23.10
CA ILE A 175 24.68 21.10 24.54
C ILE A 175 24.85 19.80 25.35
N LEU A 176 24.38 18.68 24.84
CA LEU A 176 24.46 17.34 25.47
C LEU A 176 25.67 16.51 25.01
N GLY A 177 26.58 17.12 24.21
CA GLY A 177 27.76 16.42 23.70
C GLY A 177 27.77 16.30 22.17
N GLN A 178 28.72 15.52 21.66
CA GLN A 178 28.84 15.24 20.23
C GLN A 178 27.80 14.21 19.78
N MET A 179 26.94 14.63 18.85
CA MET A 179 25.97 13.74 18.24
C MET A 179 26.43 13.39 16.82
N GLN A 180 26.55 12.10 16.54
CA GLN A 180 26.86 11.57 15.23
C GLN A 180 25.59 11.24 14.47
N THR A 181 25.33 11.96 13.39
CA THR A 181 24.13 11.77 12.55
C THR A 181 24.54 11.28 11.17
N SER A 182 23.87 10.25 10.68
CA SER A 182 24.04 9.75 9.31
C SER A 182 23.04 10.46 8.38
N ALA A 183 23.54 11.11 7.34
CA ALA A 183 22.72 11.79 6.34
C ALA A 183 23.00 11.22 4.94
N SER A 184 22.00 11.28 4.05
CA SER A 184 22.20 10.89 2.65
C SER A 184 23.29 11.76 2.00
N CYS A 185 24.18 11.14 1.26
CA CYS A 185 25.24 11.85 0.55
C CYS A 185 24.64 12.74 -0.54
N GLN A 186 24.83 14.05 -0.42
CA GLN A 186 24.27 15.02 -1.38
C GLN A 186 24.91 14.89 -2.77
N ALA A 187 26.19 14.51 -2.86
CA ALA A 187 26.90 14.39 -4.13
C ALA A 187 26.35 13.27 -5.04
N CYS A 188 25.76 12.21 -4.45
CA CYS A 188 25.20 11.09 -5.20
C CYS A 188 23.72 10.85 -4.85
N SER A 189 23.07 11.76 -4.11
CA SER A 189 21.68 11.63 -3.66
C SER A 189 21.36 10.28 -2.99
N GLY A 190 22.37 9.71 -2.31
CA GLY A 190 22.22 8.41 -1.63
C GLY A 190 22.53 7.19 -2.49
N ALA A 191 22.81 7.33 -3.80
CA ALA A 191 23.07 6.21 -4.71
C ALA A 191 24.39 5.48 -4.44
N GLY A 192 25.36 6.15 -3.86
CA GLY A 192 26.72 5.64 -3.70
C GLY A 192 27.55 5.62 -4.99
N LYS A 193 26.94 5.99 -6.12
CA LYS A 193 27.56 6.04 -7.47
C LYS A 193 27.54 7.47 -8.01
N SER A 194 28.48 7.84 -8.84
CA SER A 194 28.52 9.07 -9.63
C SER A 194 28.65 8.73 -11.11
N ILE A 195 28.13 9.59 -11.98
CA ILE A 195 28.26 9.37 -13.42
C ILE A 195 29.68 9.72 -13.84
N LYS A 196 30.37 8.78 -14.49
CA LYS A 196 31.73 8.98 -15.04
C LYS A 196 31.67 9.53 -16.45
N ASN A 197 30.91 8.89 -17.31
CA ASN A 197 30.70 9.30 -18.68
C ASN A 197 29.24 9.25 -19.03
N ARG A 198 28.78 10.25 -19.77
CA ARG A 198 27.42 10.31 -20.28
C ARG A 198 27.41 10.68 -21.77
N PRO A 199 26.62 10.00 -22.60
CA PRO A 199 26.45 10.36 -24.00
C PRO A 199 25.86 11.76 -24.17
N SER A 200 26.13 12.38 -25.31
CA SER A 200 25.48 13.65 -25.69
C SER A 200 23.96 13.45 -25.84
N GLY A 201 23.18 14.44 -25.40
CA GLY A 201 21.70 14.38 -25.45
C GLY A 201 21.03 13.77 -24.21
N THR A 202 21.82 13.37 -23.20
CA THR A 202 21.27 12.90 -21.92
C THR A 202 21.11 14.05 -20.91
N ASP A 203 20.20 13.89 -19.96
CA ASP A 203 20.03 14.81 -18.83
C ASP A 203 21.19 14.69 -17.81
N ALA A 204 21.11 15.47 -16.71
CA ALA A 204 22.11 15.45 -15.64
C ALA A 204 22.26 14.07 -14.96
N ASN A 205 21.25 13.24 -15.03
CA ASN A 205 21.18 11.90 -14.45
C ASN A 205 21.52 10.79 -15.45
N GLY A 206 21.92 11.13 -16.69
CA GLY A 206 22.21 10.16 -17.74
C GLY A 206 20.96 9.53 -18.36
N MET A 207 19.81 10.21 -18.30
CA MET A 207 18.55 9.71 -18.82
C MET A 207 18.16 10.41 -20.13
N ILE A 208 17.40 9.71 -20.96
CA ILE A 208 16.79 10.23 -22.21
C ILE A 208 15.27 10.02 -22.16
N LYS A 209 14.54 10.87 -22.89
CA LYS A 209 13.11 10.68 -23.13
C LYS A 209 12.91 9.69 -24.26
N GLU A 210 12.16 8.62 -24.00
CA GLU A 210 11.79 7.62 -24.99
C GLU A 210 10.27 7.42 -24.98
N GLN A 211 9.70 7.13 -26.16
CA GLN A 211 8.31 6.75 -26.29
C GLN A 211 8.17 5.24 -26.29
N GLU A 212 7.48 4.71 -25.29
CA GLU A 212 7.15 3.28 -25.20
C GLU A 212 5.65 3.08 -25.38
N THR A 213 5.28 2.03 -26.12
CA THR A 213 3.88 1.60 -26.20
C THR A 213 3.60 0.60 -25.11
N VAL A 214 2.74 0.97 -24.16
CA VAL A 214 2.34 0.14 -23.04
C VAL A 214 0.95 -0.41 -23.30
N LYS A 215 0.79 -1.73 -23.16
CA LYS A 215 -0.52 -2.39 -23.17
C LYS A 215 -1.10 -2.35 -21.76
N ILE A 216 -2.34 -1.88 -21.65
CA ILE A 216 -3.08 -1.77 -20.40
C ILE A 216 -4.37 -2.53 -20.54
N THR A 217 -4.62 -3.46 -19.65
CA THR A 217 -5.88 -4.18 -19.53
C THR A 217 -6.75 -3.48 -18.51
N ILE A 218 -7.91 -3.03 -18.94
CA ILE A 218 -8.90 -2.32 -18.14
C ILE A 218 -10.03 -3.31 -17.86
N PRO A 219 -10.29 -3.65 -16.58
CA PRO A 219 -11.39 -4.55 -16.24
C PRO A 219 -12.74 -3.89 -16.50
N ALA A 220 -13.77 -4.71 -16.71
CA ALA A 220 -15.13 -4.24 -16.82
C ALA A 220 -15.61 -3.61 -15.50
N GLY A 221 -16.49 -2.61 -15.60
CA GLY A 221 -17.12 -1.96 -14.44
C GLY A 221 -16.30 -0.86 -13.77
N VAL A 222 -15.19 -0.39 -14.37
CA VAL A 222 -14.41 0.74 -13.84
C VAL A 222 -15.29 1.98 -13.68
N GLU A 223 -14.97 2.79 -12.67
CA GLU A 223 -15.68 4.04 -12.36
C GLU A 223 -14.81 5.24 -12.74
N ASP A 224 -15.46 6.41 -12.82
CA ASP A 224 -14.75 7.66 -13.03
C ASP A 224 -13.78 7.94 -11.90
N ASP A 225 -12.67 8.62 -12.20
CA ASP A 225 -11.55 8.90 -11.30
C ASP A 225 -10.85 7.66 -10.70
N MET A 226 -11.21 6.45 -11.14
CA MET A 226 -10.50 5.23 -10.72
C MET A 226 -9.07 5.24 -11.25
N GLN A 227 -8.12 4.86 -10.39
CA GLN A 227 -6.70 4.82 -10.73
C GLN A 227 -6.20 3.40 -10.88
N LEU A 228 -5.73 3.06 -12.09
CA LEU A 228 -5.04 1.79 -12.37
C LEU A 228 -3.53 1.98 -12.28
N LYS A 229 -2.86 1.04 -11.64
CA LYS A 229 -1.40 1.03 -11.48
C LYS A 229 -0.77 -0.03 -12.36
N VAL A 230 0.16 0.39 -13.24
CA VAL A 230 1.01 -0.51 -14.01
C VAL A 230 2.43 -0.43 -13.48
N SER A 231 2.87 -1.47 -12.80
CA SER A 231 4.15 -1.51 -12.11
C SER A 231 5.33 -1.44 -13.06
N GLY A 232 6.36 -0.64 -12.72
CA GLY A 232 7.61 -0.54 -13.45
C GLY A 232 7.55 0.18 -14.80
N LYS A 233 6.39 0.75 -15.18
CA LYS A 233 6.17 1.48 -16.44
C LYS A 233 6.21 3.01 -16.29
N GLY A 234 6.64 3.50 -15.13
CA GLY A 234 6.97 4.89 -14.89
C GLY A 234 8.37 5.27 -15.40
N ASN A 235 8.88 6.41 -14.95
CA ASN A 235 10.24 6.83 -15.26
C ASN A 235 11.28 5.89 -14.66
N ALA A 236 12.36 5.67 -15.36
CA ALA A 236 13.51 4.97 -14.82
C ALA A 236 14.10 5.74 -13.63
N ALA A 237 14.74 5.02 -12.74
CA ALA A 237 15.53 5.62 -11.69
C ALA A 237 16.96 5.84 -12.18
N PRO A 238 17.64 6.93 -11.76
CA PRO A 238 19.06 7.09 -12.00
C PRO A 238 19.86 5.97 -11.33
N PHE A 239 21.05 5.72 -11.84
CA PHE A 239 22.00 4.73 -11.30
C PHE A 239 21.49 3.28 -11.28
N GLU A 240 20.67 2.89 -12.26
CA GLU A 240 20.09 1.53 -12.39
C GLU A 240 19.19 1.14 -11.18
N GLY A 241 18.49 2.11 -10.65
CA GLY A 241 17.51 1.88 -9.59
C GLY A 241 16.22 1.22 -10.10
N ILE A 242 15.20 1.16 -9.25
CA ILE A 242 13.89 0.59 -9.60
C ILE A 242 13.06 1.65 -10.33
N ASN A 243 12.50 1.27 -11.48
CA ASN A 243 11.59 2.16 -12.21
C ASN A 243 10.37 2.53 -11.37
N GLY A 244 9.83 3.71 -11.62
CA GLY A 244 8.54 4.13 -11.09
C GLY A 244 7.37 3.35 -11.71
N ASP A 245 6.17 3.67 -11.29
CA ASP A 245 4.95 3.06 -11.78
C ASP A 245 4.21 4.02 -12.72
N LEU A 246 3.45 3.46 -13.65
CA LEU A 246 2.51 4.22 -14.48
C LEU A 246 1.14 4.19 -13.79
N LEU A 247 0.62 5.36 -13.50
CA LEU A 247 -0.69 5.56 -12.89
C LEU A 247 -1.64 6.06 -13.98
N VAL A 248 -2.64 5.25 -14.29
CA VAL A 248 -3.65 5.55 -15.30
C VAL A 248 -4.92 5.99 -14.60
N LEU A 249 -5.27 7.26 -14.73
CA LEU A 249 -6.51 7.81 -14.22
C LEU A 249 -7.59 7.58 -15.29
N ILE A 250 -8.61 6.85 -14.92
CA ILE A 250 -9.77 6.62 -15.81
C ILE A 250 -10.67 7.85 -15.77
N SER A 251 -11.15 8.25 -16.94
CA SER A 251 -12.19 9.26 -17.08
C SER A 251 -13.30 8.68 -17.96
N VAL A 252 -14.50 8.76 -17.48
CA VAL A 252 -15.68 8.30 -18.23
C VAL A 252 -16.12 9.41 -19.17
N GLU A 253 -16.31 9.07 -20.44
CA GLU A 253 -16.93 9.97 -21.41
C GLU A 253 -18.44 10.04 -21.16
N GLU A 254 -18.97 11.24 -21.05
CA GLU A 254 -20.41 11.43 -20.92
C GLU A 254 -21.12 11.02 -22.20
N ASP A 255 -22.11 10.15 -22.08
CA ASP A 255 -22.97 9.77 -23.19
C ASP A 255 -24.13 10.75 -23.27
N GLU A 256 -24.52 11.12 -24.50
CA GLU A 256 -25.59 12.12 -24.73
C GLU A 256 -26.96 11.63 -24.26
N GLN A 257 -27.18 10.33 -24.23
CA GLN A 257 -28.49 9.72 -23.98
C GLN A 257 -28.54 8.90 -22.69
N LEU A 258 -27.44 8.26 -22.34
CA LEU A 258 -27.40 7.31 -21.24
C LEU A 258 -26.62 7.89 -20.06
N ILE A 259 -27.27 8.03 -18.93
CA ILE A 259 -26.64 8.50 -17.69
C ILE A 259 -26.33 7.29 -16.81
N ARG A 260 -25.09 7.11 -16.42
CA ARG A 260 -24.69 6.02 -15.54
C ARG A 260 -24.84 6.43 -14.08
N ASP A 261 -25.54 5.59 -13.32
CA ASP A 261 -25.60 5.65 -11.86
C ASP A 261 -25.17 4.31 -11.25
N GLY A 262 -23.91 4.23 -10.85
CA GLY A 262 -23.31 3.00 -10.33
C GLY A 262 -23.35 1.85 -11.35
N LYS A 263 -24.25 0.88 -11.13
CA LYS A 263 -24.47 -0.27 -12.02
C LYS A 263 -25.67 -0.10 -12.95
N ASN A 264 -26.45 0.95 -12.78
CA ASN A 264 -27.65 1.23 -13.55
C ASN A 264 -27.37 2.26 -14.62
N LEU A 265 -28.19 2.23 -15.67
CA LEU A 265 -28.24 3.25 -16.70
C LEU A 265 -29.61 3.88 -16.70
N HIS A 266 -29.65 5.19 -16.72
CA HIS A 266 -30.87 5.98 -16.82
C HIS A 266 -30.96 6.55 -18.23
N TYR A 267 -32.15 6.47 -18.79
CA TYR A 267 -32.50 7.03 -20.09
C TYR A 267 -33.86 7.67 -20.01
N ASP A 268 -33.97 8.96 -20.33
CA ASP A 268 -35.24 9.67 -20.39
C ASP A 268 -35.87 9.48 -21.77
N HIS A 269 -36.91 8.66 -21.82
CA HIS A 269 -37.63 8.37 -23.03
C HIS A 269 -38.87 9.26 -23.22
N TYR A 270 -38.86 10.07 -24.26
CA TYR A 270 -39.98 10.96 -24.58
C TYR A 270 -40.91 10.26 -25.55
N ILE A 271 -42.17 10.17 -25.20
CA ILE A 271 -43.24 9.52 -26.00
C ILE A 271 -44.34 10.53 -26.34
N SER A 272 -45.06 10.26 -27.42
CA SER A 272 -46.24 11.08 -27.77
C SER A 272 -47.41 10.81 -26.82
N PHE A 273 -48.30 11.79 -26.66
CA PHE A 273 -49.52 11.62 -25.85
C PHE A 273 -50.39 10.47 -26.36
N ASN A 274 -50.46 10.28 -27.68
CA ASN A 274 -51.23 9.17 -28.27
C ASN A 274 -50.64 7.81 -27.83
N ASP A 275 -49.33 7.66 -27.88
CA ASP A 275 -48.64 6.44 -27.48
C ASP A 275 -48.81 6.16 -26.01
N ALA A 276 -48.83 7.20 -25.18
CA ALA A 276 -49.05 7.08 -23.74
C ALA A 276 -50.46 6.58 -23.42
N VAL A 277 -51.49 7.03 -24.17
CA VAL A 277 -52.90 6.66 -23.97
C VAL A 277 -53.22 5.29 -24.51
N LEU A 278 -52.79 5.01 -25.74
CA LEU A 278 -53.16 3.79 -26.45
C LEU A 278 -52.22 2.61 -26.17
N GLY A 279 -51.02 2.91 -25.72
CA GLY A 279 -49.93 1.96 -25.65
C GLY A 279 -49.22 1.87 -27.02
N ALA A 280 -47.95 1.61 -27.01
CA ALA A 280 -47.14 1.50 -28.23
C ALA A 280 -45.93 0.57 -28.04
N GLU A 281 -45.32 0.15 -29.10
CA GLU A 281 -43.98 -0.44 -29.10
C GLU A 281 -42.97 0.64 -29.49
N THR A 282 -41.94 0.82 -28.70
CA THR A 282 -40.90 1.81 -28.94
C THR A 282 -39.52 1.20 -28.79
N GLU A 283 -38.53 1.83 -29.41
CA GLU A 283 -37.12 1.41 -29.30
C GLU A 283 -36.37 2.34 -28.34
N ILE A 284 -35.65 1.77 -27.42
CA ILE A 284 -34.75 2.49 -26.50
C ILE A 284 -33.30 2.13 -26.77
N PRO A 285 -32.38 3.10 -26.66
CA PRO A 285 -30.95 2.82 -26.77
C PRO A 285 -30.46 2.02 -25.56
N THR A 286 -29.51 1.14 -25.80
CA THR A 286 -28.76 0.43 -24.78
C THR A 286 -27.28 0.44 -25.13
N ILE A 287 -26.41 -0.01 -24.25
CA ILE A 287 -24.96 -0.07 -24.50
C ILE A 287 -24.63 -0.84 -25.79
N ASN A 288 -25.36 -1.93 -26.06
CA ASN A 288 -25.07 -2.85 -27.16
C ASN A 288 -26.02 -2.70 -28.36
N GLY A 289 -26.77 -1.60 -28.41
CA GLY A 289 -27.70 -1.34 -29.51
C GLY A 289 -29.06 -0.86 -29.04
N LYS A 290 -30.13 -1.21 -29.75
CA LYS A 290 -31.49 -0.81 -29.42
C LYS A 290 -32.32 -2.01 -29.00
N VAL A 291 -33.20 -1.82 -28.00
CA VAL A 291 -34.14 -2.83 -27.53
C VAL A 291 -35.56 -2.29 -27.68
N LYS A 292 -36.47 -3.14 -28.16
CA LYS A 292 -37.89 -2.83 -28.22
C LYS A 292 -38.54 -3.05 -26.86
N ILE A 293 -39.28 -2.08 -26.38
CA ILE A 293 -40.11 -2.17 -25.18
C ILE A 293 -41.54 -1.90 -25.54
N LYS A 294 -42.43 -2.55 -24.82
CA LYS A 294 -43.87 -2.35 -24.96
C LYS A 294 -44.34 -1.41 -23.87
N LEU A 295 -44.99 -0.32 -24.28
CA LEU A 295 -45.63 0.63 -23.37
C LEU A 295 -47.06 0.21 -23.17
N GLU A 296 -47.49 0.14 -21.90
CA GLU A 296 -48.85 -0.13 -21.55
C GLU A 296 -49.73 1.11 -21.77
N SER A 297 -51.02 0.88 -22.12
CA SER A 297 -51.96 1.99 -22.26
C SER A 297 -52.22 2.70 -20.93
N GLY A 298 -52.22 4.04 -20.96
CA GLY A 298 -52.45 4.87 -19.76
C GLY A 298 -51.23 5.09 -18.90
N ILE A 299 -50.02 4.88 -19.44
CA ILE A 299 -48.74 5.15 -18.74
C ILE A 299 -48.62 6.65 -18.38
N GLN A 300 -48.16 6.93 -17.17
CA GLN A 300 -47.98 8.30 -16.68
C GLN A 300 -46.55 8.76 -16.80
N SER A 301 -46.37 10.08 -16.93
CA SER A 301 -45.02 10.70 -16.93
C SER A 301 -44.30 10.40 -15.61
N GLY A 302 -42.97 10.19 -15.69
CA GLY A 302 -42.10 9.89 -14.54
C GLY A 302 -42.20 8.46 -14.02
N LYS A 303 -42.85 7.54 -14.75
CA LYS A 303 -42.82 6.11 -14.42
C LYS A 303 -41.45 5.53 -14.77
N ILE A 304 -40.81 4.89 -13.82
CA ILE A 304 -39.52 4.17 -13.93
C ILE A 304 -39.80 2.68 -14.04
#